data_67a717cb716b8818b142e7fd66bd95e3
#
_entry.id   67a717cb716b8818b142e7fd66bd95e3
#
_cell.length_a   1.000
_cell.length_b   1.000
_cell.length_c   1.000
_cell.angle_alpha   90.00
_cell.angle_beta   90.00
_cell.angle_gamma   90.00
#
_symmetry.space_group_name_H-M   'P 1'
#
loop_
_entity.id
_entity.type
_entity.pdbx_description
1 polymer ?
#
loop_
_entity_poly.entity_id
_entity_poly.type
_entity_poly.pdbx_seq_one_letter_code
_entity_poly.pdbx_strand_id
1 'polypeptide(L)'
;LLRDVLRRYLGTAGRLGMMMGRETALRMPLADFLALQDSMQGTMNNMALHNMTAAVQRIRMVKSRREIAKIRHICGLACDVFEGLPAWVGAGIPLSGLFRQFKSEALGAGVDDVSYLVGSAGPDGYDDIIAPPSDRPLAAGDVLMLDTGCVWDGYFCDFDRNFAIGSASQTVRDAHYRLDDAVDAALDVVRPGIAAR
;
A
#
# COMPACT_ATOMS: atom_id res chain seq x y z
N LEU A 1 -27.93 1.29 -17.38
CA LEU A 1 -26.61 1.20 -18.01
C LEU A 1 -25.91 -0.11 -17.69
N LEU A 2 -25.47 -0.39 -16.43
CA LEU A 2 -24.73 -1.61 -16.07
C LEU A 2 -25.54 -2.89 -16.38
N ARG A 3 -26.83 -2.92 -16.02
CA ARG A 3 -27.75 -4.01 -16.34
C ARG A 3 -27.80 -4.30 -17.85
N ASP A 4 -27.86 -3.27 -18.67
CA ASP A 4 -27.98 -3.42 -20.13
C ASP A 4 -26.66 -3.94 -20.75
N VAL A 5 -25.52 -3.49 -20.22
CA VAL A 5 -24.20 -4.03 -20.56
C VAL A 5 -24.11 -5.50 -20.19
N LEU A 6 -24.46 -5.87 -18.96
CA LEU A 6 -24.43 -7.27 -18.53
C LEU A 6 -25.35 -8.15 -19.38
N ARG A 7 -26.57 -7.72 -19.67
CA ARG A 7 -27.49 -8.45 -20.58
C ARG A 7 -26.89 -8.66 -21.97
N ARG A 8 -26.24 -7.63 -22.50
CA ARG A 8 -25.62 -7.70 -23.84
C ARG A 8 -24.52 -8.77 -23.92
N TYR A 9 -23.70 -8.90 -22.86
CA TYR A 9 -22.55 -9.82 -22.86
C TYR A 9 -22.86 -11.20 -22.29
N LEU A 10 -23.78 -11.31 -21.35
CA LEU A 10 -24.10 -12.58 -20.68
C LEU A 10 -25.28 -13.32 -21.31
N GLY A 11 -26.11 -12.64 -22.12
CA GLY A 11 -27.34 -13.27 -22.68
C GLY A 11 -28.32 -13.65 -21.58
N THR A 12 -29.05 -14.77 -21.75
CA THR A 12 -30.10 -15.24 -20.83
C THR A 12 -29.63 -16.24 -19.78
N ALA A 13 -28.41 -16.77 -19.88
CA ALA A 13 -27.87 -17.83 -19.01
C ALA A 13 -26.38 -17.64 -18.74
N GLY A 14 -25.97 -16.41 -18.48
CA GLY A 14 -24.56 -16.05 -18.30
C GLY A 14 -24.03 -16.37 -16.91
N ARG A 15 -22.70 -16.56 -16.83
CA ARG A 15 -21.96 -16.63 -15.57
C ARG A 15 -21.18 -15.33 -15.36
N LEU A 16 -21.38 -14.69 -14.21
CA LEU A 16 -20.67 -13.48 -13.84
C LEU A 16 -19.62 -13.81 -12.78
N GLY A 17 -18.35 -13.65 -13.14
CA GLY A 17 -17.23 -13.77 -12.22
C GLY A 17 -16.99 -12.47 -11.45
N MET A 18 -16.88 -12.55 -10.16
CA MET A 18 -16.59 -11.41 -9.27
C MET A 18 -15.53 -11.78 -8.25
N MET A 19 -14.78 -10.79 -7.80
CA MET A 19 -13.91 -10.94 -6.63
C MET A 19 -14.78 -10.87 -5.38
N MET A 20 -14.96 -12.01 -4.68
CA MET A 20 -15.86 -12.17 -3.53
C MET A 20 -15.15 -12.72 -2.30
N GLY A 21 -13.85 -12.96 -2.36
CA GLY A 21 -13.05 -13.53 -1.28
C GLY A 21 -12.51 -12.47 -0.32
N ARG A 22 -11.63 -12.91 0.58
CA ARG A 22 -10.95 -12.01 1.53
C ARG A 22 -10.14 -10.95 0.77
N GLU A 23 -9.97 -9.79 1.40
CA GLU A 23 -9.21 -8.65 0.87
C GLU A 23 -9.73 -8.14 -0.48
N THR A 24 -11.03 -8.29 -0.70
CA THR A 24 -11.72 -7.73 -1.84
C THR A 24 -12.84 -6.81 -1.39
N ALA A 25 -13.13 -5.80 -2.18
CA ALA A 25 -14.20 -4.85 -1.90
C ALA A 25 -15.14 -4.72 -3.10
N LEU A 26 -16.42 -4.62 -2.81
CA LEU A 26 -17.42 -4.22 -3.78
C LEU A 26 -17.36 -2.68 -3.91
N ARG A 27 -16.91 -2.18 -5.07
CA ARG A 27 -16.84 -0.73 -5.35
C ARG A 27 -18.17 -0.16 -5.85
N MET A 28 -19.24 -0.49 -5.14
CA MET A 28 -20.60 -0.07 -5.42
C MET A 28 -21.38 -0.13 -4.10
N PRO A 29 -22.38 0.75 -3.85
CA PRO A 29 -23.25 0.61 -2.70
C PRO A 29 -23.94 -0.74 -2.69
N LEU A 30 -24.01 -1.38 -1.52
CA LEU A 30 -24.60 -2.72 -1.38
C LEU A 30 -26.05 -2.76 -1.88
N ALA A 31 -26.85 -1.72 -1.59
CA ALA A 31 -28.22 -1.63 -2.07
C ALA A 31 -28.33 -1.66 -3.60
N ASP A 32 -27.42 -0.95 -4.29
CA ASP A 32 -27.37 -0.94 -5.76
C ASP A 32 -26.99 -2.30 -6.32
N PHE A 33 -26.07 -3.00 -5.66
CA PHE A 33 -25.70 -4.36 -6.05
C PHE A 33 -26.88 -5.35 -5.89
N LEU A 34 -27.58 -5.28 -4.77
CA LEU A 34 -28.76 -6.11 -4.53
C LEU A 34 -29.87 -5.82 -5.53
N ALA A 35 -30.17 -4.54 -5.79
CA ALA A 35 -31.15 -4.15 -6.80
C ALA A 35 -30.75 -4.60 -8.21
N LEU A 36 -29.45 -4.52 -8.55
CA LEU A 36 -28.94 -5.07 -9.79
C LEU A 36 -29.17 -6.58 -9.88
N GLN A 37 -28.83 -7.31 -8.83
CA GLN A 37 -28.98 -8.77 -8.73
C GLN A 37 -30.46 -9.16 -8.91
N ASP A 38 -31.39 -8.53 -8.20
CA ASP A 38 -32.83 -8.78 -8.32
C ASP A 38 -33.35 -8.46 -9.74
N SER A 39 -32.91 -7.33 -10.31
CA SER A 39 -33.32 -6.96 -11.67
C SER A 39 -32.81 -7.94 -12.75
N MET A 40 -31.76 -8.68 -12.45
CA MET A 40 -31.20 -9.66 -13.36
C MET A 40 -31.84 -11.06 -13.17
N GLN A 41 -32.22 -11.43 -11.94
CA GLN A 41 -32.93 -12.69 -11.67
C GLN A 41 -34.30 -12.73 -12.40
N GLY A 42 -35.00 -11.61 -12.46
CA GLY A 42 -36.31 -11.51 -13.16
C GLY A 42 -36.23 -11.60 -14.69
N THR A 43 -35.03 -11.45 -15.29
CA THR A 43 -34.85 -11.41 -16.75
C THR A 43 -33.83 -12.40 -17.28
N MET A 44 -33.02 -12.96 -16.41
CA MET A 44 -31.97 -13.94 -16.75
C MET A 44 -32.17 -15.15 -15.81
N ASN A 45 -33.03 -16.07 -16.22
CA ASN A 45 -33.50 -17.19 -15.39
C ASN A 45 -32.40 -18.06 -14.76
N ASN A 46 -31.11 -17.84 -15.02
CA ASN A 46 -30.01 -18.61 -14.47
C ASN A 46 -28.67 -17.83 -14.44
N MET A 47 -28.66 -16.55 -14.06
CA MET A 47 -27.37 -15.88 -13.84
C MET A 47 -26.72 -16.41 -12.55
N ALA A 48 -25.58 -17.09 -12.70
CA ALA A 48 -24.80 -17.54 -11.56
C ALA A 48 -23.63 -16.59 -11.29
N LEU A 49 -23.51 -16.15 -10.03
CA LEU A 49 -22.34 -15.44 -9.54
C LEU A 49 -21.26 -16.47 -9.16
N HIS A 50 -20.06 -16.27 -9.67
CA HIS A 50 -18.91 -17.12 -9.37
C HIS A 50 -17.80 -16.33 -8.69
N ASN A 51 -17.25 -16.86 -7.62
CA ASN A 51 -16.10 -16.28 -6.97
C ASN A 51 -14.85 -16.52 -7.82
N MET A 52 -14.33 -15.46 -8.41
CA MET A 52 -13.14 -15.46 -9.26
C MET A 52 -11.90 -14.89 -8.53
N THR A 53 -11.96 -14.68 -7.22
CA THR A 53 -10.86 -14.07 -6.44
C THR A 53 -9.54 -14.79 -6.69
N ALA A 54 -9.49 -16.10 -6.55
CA ALA A 54 -8.26 -16.88 -6.72
C ALA A 54 -7.71 -16.81 -8.16
N ALA A 55 -8.59 -16.76 -9.18
CA ALA A 55 -8.15 -16.66 -10.56
C ALA A 55 -7.57 -15.28 -10.87
N VAL A 56 -8.22 -14.21 -10.41
CA VAL A 56 -7.75 -12.84 -10.58
C VAL A 56 -6.44 -12.63 -9.82
N GLN A 57 -6.34 -13.13 -8.59
CA GLN A 57 -5.11 -13.05 -7.80
C GLN A 57 -3.94 -13.76 -8.49
N ARG A 58 -4.14 -14.95 -9.06
CA ARG A 58 -3.08 -15.64 -9.82
C ARG A 58 -2.60 -14.84 -11.02
N ILE A 59 -3.52 -14.23 -11.77
CA ILE A 59 -3.15 -13.39 -12.93
C ILE A 59 -2.34 -12.18 -12.47
N ARG A 60 -2.74 -11.55 -11.37
CA ARG A 60 -2.06 -10.36 -10.82
C ARG A 60 -0.75 -10.68 -10.10
N MET A 61 -0.58 -11.91 -9.61
CA MET A 61 0.62 -12.34 -8.87
C MET A 61 1.88 -12.32 -9.76
N VAL A 62 1.76 -12.75 -11.01
CA VAL A 62 2.88 -12.79 -11.97
C VAL A 62 2.84 -11.50 -12.80
N LYS A 63 3.85 -10.64 -12.58
CA LYS A 63 3.93 -9.34 -13.25
C LYS A 63 4.57 -9.44 -14.63
N SER A 64 4.00 -8.77 -15.59
CA SER A 64 4.62 -8.57 -16.90
C SER A 64 5.83 -7.62 -16.82
N ARG A 65 6.64 -7.58 -17.86
CA ARG A 65 7.78 -6.64 -17.93
C ARG A 65 7.36 -5.17 -17.81
N ARG A 66 6.18 -4.81 -18.35
CA ARG A 66 5.64 -3.44 -18.25
C ARG A 66 5.20 -3.11 -16.84
N GLU A 67 4.56 -4.05 -16.14
CA GLU A 67 4.18 -3.89 -14.73
C GLU A 67 5.42 -3.76 -13.83
N ILE A 68 6.44 -4.58 -14.07
CA ILE A 68 7.72 -4.47 -13.34
C ILE A 68 8.36 -3.10 -13.55
N ALA A 69 8.33 -2.55 -14.78
CA ALA A 69 8.85 -1.22 -15.05
C ALA A 69 8.09 -0.12 -14.29
N LYS A 70 6.76 -0.23 -14.20
CA LYS A 70 5.93 0.72 -13.42
C LYS A 70 6.21 0.62 -11.92
N ILE A 71 6.28 -0.59 -11.38
CA ILE A 71 6.62 -0.80 -9.96
C ILE A 71 8.02 -0.25 -9.66
N ARG A 72 8.99 -0.51 -10.52
CA ARG A 72 10.34 0.04 -10.35
C ARG A 72 10.35 1.57 -10.37
N HIS A 73 9.55 2.17 -11.23
CA HIS A 73 9.45 3.63 -11.32
C HIS A 73 8.86 4.23 -10.04
N ILE A 74 7.72 3.72 -9.55
CA ILE A 74 7.13 4.23 -8.30
C ILE A 74 8.03 3.97 -7.09
N CYS A 75 8.74 2.84 -7.05
CA CYS A 75 9.75 2.59 -6.01
C CYS A 75 10.89 3.62 -6.07
N GLY A 76 11.36 3.99 -7.26
CA GLY A 76 12.36 5.05 -7.42
C GLY A 76 11.88 6.39 -6.88
N LEU A 77 10.66 6.82 -7.25
CA LEU A 77 10.09 8.07 -6.74
C LEU A 77 9.98 8.09 -5.20
N ALA A 78 9.54 6.98 -4.60
CA ALA A 78 9.46 6.87 -3.15
C ALA A 78 10.85 6.90 -2.49
N CYS A 79 11.85 6.24 -3.07
CA CYS A 79 13.23 6.31 -2.59
C CYS A 79 13.75 7.75 -2.61
N ASP A 80 13.57 8.48 -3.72
CA ASP A 80 14.03 9.88 -3.85
C ASP A 80 13.42 10.78 -2.77
N VAL A 81 12.13 10.57 -2.43
CA VAL A 81 11.45 11.32 -1.35
C VAL A 81 12.04 10.99 0.02
N PHE A 82 12.28 9.71 0.31
CA PHE A 82 12.91 9.31 1.57
C PHE A 82 14.37 9.76 1.69
N GLU A 83 15.13 9.73 0.61
CA GLU A 83 16.51 10.24 0.56
C GLU A 83 16.58 11.74 0.78
N GLY A 84 15.59 12.50 0.30
CA GLY A 84 15.47 13.93 0.52
C GLY A 84 15.02 14.32 1.94
N LEU A 85 14.42 13.41 2.69
CA LEU A 85 13.82 13.68 4.00
C LEU A 85 14.77 14.30 5.03
N PRO A 86 16.04 13.85 5.17
CA PRO A 86 16.99 14.45 6.12
C PRO A 86 17.29 15.93 5.88
N ALA A 87 17.03 16.45 4.70
CA ALA A 87 17.29 17.86 4.38
C ALA A 87 16.29 18.83 5.04
N TRP A 88 15.11 18.36 5.42
CA TRP A 88 14.03 19.19 5.96
C TRP A 88 13.39 18.66 7.24
N VAL A 89 13.73 17.46 7.70
CA VAL A 89 13.24 16.88 8.95
C VAL A 89 14.23 17.12 10.07
N GLY A 90 13.73 17.58 11.23
CA GLY A 90 14.56 17.84 12.39
C GLY A 90 13.75 18.06 13.67
N ALA A 91 14.45 18.28 14.77
CA ALA A 91 13.82 18.59 16.05
C ALA A 91 12.95 19.85 15.95
N GLY A 92 11.81 19.84 16.64
CA GLY A 92 10.85 20.94 16.67
C GLY A 92 9.73 20.84 15.60
N ILE A 93 9.85 19.98 14.60
CA ILE A 93 8.80 19.77 13.60
C ILE A 93 7.73 18.84 14.20
N PRO A 94 6.44 19.23 14.21
CA PRO A 94 5.39 18.33 14.65
C PRO A 94 5.18 17.19 13.63
N LEU A 95 4.90 15.98 14.11
CA LEU A 95 4.71 14.81 13.25
C LEU A 95 3.60 15.02 12.23
N SER A 96 2.52 15.72 12.61
CA SER A 96 1.44 16.10 11.68
C SER A 96 1.91 17.01 10.54
N GLY A 97 2.81 17.95 10.83
CA GLY A 97 3.45 18.82 9.85
C GLY A 97 4.36 18.04 8.90
N LEU A 98 5.16 17.12 9.45
CA LEU A 98 6.02 16.23 8.68
C LEU A 98 5.20 15.38 7.69
N PHE A 99 4.11 14.77 8.13
CA PHE A 99 3.25 13.97 7.26
C PHE A 99 2.69 14.79 6.10
N ARG A 100 2.26 16.01 6.36
CA ARG A 100 1.76 16.91 5.32
C ARG A 100 2.84 17.24 4.30
N GLN A 101 4.04 17.57 4.79
CA GLN A 101 5.16 17.88 3.92
C GLN A 101 5.59 16.66 3.11
N PHE A 102 5.71 15.47 3.73
CA PHE A 102 6.05 14.24 3.01
C PHE A 102 5.09 13.98 1.84
N LYS A 103 3.77 14.12 2.07
CA LYS A 103 2.79 13.98 0.99
C LYS A 103 2.98 15.02 -0.12
N SER A 104 3.30 16.26 0.24
CA SER A 104 3.59 17.31 -0.74
C SER A 104 4.83 17.02 -1.58
N GLU A 105 5.91 16.56 -0.94
CA GLU A 105 7.16 16.17 -1.62
C GLU A 105 6.91 14.97 -2.56
N ALA A 106 6.17 13.96 -2.11
CA ALA A 106 5.83 12.80 -2.92
C ALA A 106 5.01 13.18 -4.16
N LEU A 107 3.97 14.00 -4.00
CA LEU A 107 3.19 14.50 -5.14
C LEU A 107 4.04 15.38 -6.06
N GLY A 108 4.92 16.21 -5.50
CA GLY A 108 5.88 17.03 -6.26
C GLY A 108 6.90 16.19 -7.04
N ALA A 109 7.30 15.04 -6.53
CA ALA A 109 8.18 14.08 -7.20
C ALA A 109 7.50 13.34 -8.36
N GLY A 110 6.16 13.40 -8.45
CA GLY A 110 5.40 12.84 -9.58
C GLY A 110 4.63 11.56 -9.27
N VAL A 111 4.41 11.22 -7.99
CA VAL A 111 3.45 10.15 -7.65
C VAL A 111 2.02 10.66 -7.87
N ASP A 112 1.11 9.77 -8.23
CA ASP A 112 -0.29 10.10 -8.48
C ASP A 112 -1.07 10.25 -7.17
N ASP A 113 -0.69 9.48 -6.14
CA ASP A 113 -1.34 9.46 -4.84
C ASP A 113 -0.43 8.88 -3.76
N VAL A 114 -0.61 9.36 -2.53
CA VAL A 114 -0.08 8.74 -1.31
C VAL A 114 -1.23 8.06 -0.59
N SER A 115 -1.47 6.80 -0.94
CA SER A 115 -2.66 6.05 -0.51
C SER A 115 -2.71 5.81 0.99
N TYR A 116 -1.55 5.68 1.62
CA TYR A 116 -1.42 5.73 3.07
C TYR A 116 -0.07 6.33 3.46
N LEU A 117 -0.03 6.91 4.63
CA LEU A 117 1.17 7.30 5.34
C LEU A 117 0.86 7.14 6.83
N VAL A 118 1.60 6.28 7.48
CA VAL A 118 1.57 6.05 8.92
C VAL A 118 2.96 6.22 9.48
N GLY A 119 3.08 6.39 10.78
CA GLY A 119 4.38 6.54 11.40
C GLY A 119 4.27 7.03 12.82
N SER A 120 5.37 6.87 13.51
CA SER A 120 5.50 7.25 14.90
C SER A 120 6.91 7.75 15.19
N ALA A 121 7.08 8.46 16.29
CA ALA A 121 8.38 8.90 16.73
C ALA A 121 8.44 8.92 18.28
N GLY A 122 9.56 8.46 18.81
CA GLY A 122 9.79 8.49 20.26
C GLY A 122 11.26 8.32 20.63
N PRO A 123 11.63 8.64 21.89
CA PRO A 123 12.96 8.42 22.38
C PRO A 123 13.29 6.93 22.39
N ASP A 124 14.43 6.56 21.81
CA ASP A 124 14.92 5.19 21.70
C ASP A 124 14.01 4.21 20.91
N GLY A 125 12.91 4.69 20.31
CA GLY A 125 12.01 3.85 19.52
C GLY A 125 10.58 4.38 19.45
N TYR A 126 9.65 3.49 19.08
CA TYR A 126 8.22 3.76 18.97
C TYR A 126 7.42 2.49 19.29
N ASP A 127 6.26 2.66 19.93
CA ASP A 127 5.41 1.54 20.37
C ASP A 127 4.27 1.24 19.39
N ASP A 128 3.85 2.24 18.62
CA ASP A 128 2.73 2.12 17.68
C ASP A 128 3.19 2.42 16.25
N ILE A 129 3.11 1.41 15.39
CA ILE A 129 3.52 1.50 13.98
C ILE A 129 2.41 1.99 13.05
N ILE A 130 1.16 2.04 13.51
CA ILE A 130 -0.01 2.43 12.69
C ILE A 130 -0.72 3.64 13.33
N ALA A 131 0.04 4.50 14.01
CA ALA A 131 -0.52 5.68 14.64
C ALA A 131 -0.84 6.79 13.62
N PRO A 132 -1.94 7.53 13.82
CA PRO A 132 -2.15 8.78 13.14
C PRO A 132 -1.11 9.82 13.60
N PRO A 133 -0.75 10.79 12.76
CA PRO A 133 0.23 11.81 13.12
C PRO A 133 -0.28 12.66 14.29
N SER A 134 0.58 12.83 15.30
CA SER A 134 0.33 13.71 16.45
C SER A 134 0.95 15.09 16.25
N ASP A 135 0.51 16.06 17.03
CA ASP A 135 1.12 17.41 17.07
C ASP A 135 2.36 17.47 17.98
N ARG A 136 2.81 16.34 18.54
CA ARG A 136 4.04 16.27 19.30
C ARG A 136 5.23 16.68 18.42
N PRO A 137 6.02 17.69 18.80
CA PRO A 137 7.24 18.02 18.08
C PRO A 137 8.27 16.89 18.20
N LEU A 138 8.99 16.62 17.13
CA LEU A 138 10.15 15.73 17.16
C LEU A 138 11.22 16.31 18.08
N ALA A 139 11.87 15.46 18.85
CA ALA A 139 12.96 15.82 19.74
C ALA A 139 14.27 15.15 19.30
N ALA A 140 15.40 15.76 19.65
CA ALA A 140 16.70 15.12 19.47
C ALA A 140 16.75 13.79 20.24
N GLY A 141 17.21 12.73 19.59
CA GLY A 141 17.21 11.36 20.12
C GLY A 141 15.96 10.54 19.79
N ASP A 142 14.92 11.16 19.22
CA ASP A 142 13.77 10.38 18.71
C ASP A 142 14.20 9.47 17.55
N VAL A 143 13.59 8.32 17.51
CA VAL A 143 13.56 7.45 16.31
C VAL A 143 12.24 7.68 15.61
N LEU A 144 12.30 8.20 14.40
CA LEU A 144 11.16 8.41 13.52
C LEU A 144 11.03 7.20 12.59
N MET A 145 9.86 6.60 12.54
CA MET A 145 9.47 5.63 11.54
C MET A 145 8.40 6.24 10.64
N LEU A 146 8.53 6.04 9.35
CA LEU A 146 7.53 6.37 8.35
C LEU A 146 7.30 5.16 7.44
N ASP A 147 6.04 4.79 7.29
CA ASP A 147 5.58 3.73 6.40
C ASP A 147 4.56 4.31 5.41
N THR A 148 4.79 4.12 4.13
CA THR A 148 3.99 4.71 3.07
C THR A 148 3.76 3.79 1.89
N GLY A 149 2.56 3.88 1.32
CA GLY A 149 2.21 3.33 0.01
C GLY A 149 1.92 4.45 -0.98
N CYS A 150 2.86 4.70 -1.88
CA CYS A 150 2.67 5.62 -2.99
C CYS A 150 2.13 4.87 -4.22
N VAL A 151 1.41 5.58 -5.07
CA VAL A 151 0.80 5.05 -6.30
C VAL A 151 1.25 5.83 -7.51
N TRP A 152 1.56 5.13 -8.59
CA TRP A 152 1.79 5.70 -9.91
C TRP A 152 1.21 4.78 -10.99
N ASP A 153 0.40 5.36 -11.89
CA ASP A 153 -0.26 4.62 -13.00
C ASP A 153 -0.94 3.31 -12.54
N GLY A 154 -1.59 3.36 -11.34
CA GLY A 154 -2.32 2.26 -10.72
C GLY A 154 -1.47 1.18 -10.06
N TYR A 155 -0.15 1.37 -9.93
CA TYR A 155 0.77 0.47 -9.25
C TYR A 155 1.28 1.07 -7.95
N PHE A 156 1.43 0.22 -6.94
CA PHE A 156 1.85 0.58 -5.58
C PHE A 156 3.33 0.30 -5.35
N CYS A 157 3.94 1.13 -4.50
CA CYS A 157 5.08 0.74 -3.69
C CYS A 157 4.66 0.64 -2.23
N ASP A 158 5.51 0.00 -1.43
CA ASP A 158 5.35 -0.18 0.01
C ASP A 158 6.72 -0.02 0.65
N PHE A 159 6.90 1.04 1.44
CA PHE A 159 8.18 1.44 2.01
C PHE A 159 8.06 1.86 3.45
N ASP A 160 8.86 1.22 4.29
CA ASP A 160 9.12 1.61 5.67
C ASP A 160 10.56 2.09 5.80
N ARG A 161 10.78 3.21 6.52
CA ARG A 161 12.12 3.75 6.81
C ARG A 161 12.17 4.33 8.21
N ASN A 162 13.32 4.10 8.83
CA ASN A 162 13.64 4.61 10.16
C ASN A 162 14.72 5.69 10.09
N PHE A 163 14.55 6.75 10.87
CA PHE A 163 15.46 7.88 10.94
C PHE A 163 15.72 8.26 12.39
N ALA A 164 16.96 8.61 12.72
CA ALA A 164 17.28 9.26 13.99
C ALA A 164 17.16 10.78 13.87
N ILE A 165 16.46 11.42 14.79
CA ILE A 165 16.40 12.87 14.88
C ILE A 165 17.63 13.35 15.66
N GLY A 166 18.62 13.86 14.95
CA GLY A 166 19.94 14.16 15.47
C GLY A 166 20.80 12.89 15.58
N SER A 167 21.19 12.47 16.78
CA SER A 167 22.04 11.30 16.99
C SER A 167 21.28 10.16 17.66
N ALA A 168 21.38 8.95 17.10
CA ALA A 168 20.85 7.74 17.72
C ALA A 168 21.72 7.28 18.90
N SER A 169 21.10 6.70 19.92
CA SER A 169 21.80 5.97 20.97
C SER A 169 22.50 4.70 20.41
N GLN A 170 23.44 4.14 21.17
CA GLN A 170 24.10 2.90 20.77
C GLN A 170 23.09 1.74 20.66
N THR A 171 22.15 1.67 21.58
CA THR A 171 21.09 0.66 21.58
C THR A 171 20.24 0.73 20.30
N VAL A 172 19.87 1.94 19.87
CA VAL A 172 19.12 2.15 18.61
C VAL A 172 19.94 1.70 17.40
N ARG A 173 21.22 2.08 17.35
CA ARG A 173 22.11 1.63 16.26
C ARG A 173 22.24 0.12 16.18
N ASP A 174 22.46 -0.53 17.33
CA ASP A 174 22.58 -1.98 17.41
C ASP A 174 21.29 -2.70 16.97
N ALA A 175 20.11 -2.15 17.32
CA ALA A 175 18.83 -2.66 16.88
C ALA A 175 18.66 -2.50 15.36
N HIS A 176 19.05 -1.35 14.81
CA HIS A 176 18.99 -1.09 13.36
C HIS A 176 19.87 -2.04 12.57
N TYR A 177 21.12 -2.25 12.99
CA TYR A 177 22.03 -3.21 12.33
C TYR A 177 21.47 -4.65 12.35
N ARG A 178 20.84 -5.06 13.46
CA ARG A 178 20.19 -6.38 13.51
C ARG A 178 19.00 -6.50 12.57
N LEU A 179 18.27 -5.39 12.36
CA LEU A 179 17.18 -5.34 11.39
C LEU A 179 17.72 -5.46 9.96
N ASP A 180 18.78 -4.73 9.62
CA ASP A 180 19.43 -4.81 8.31
C ASP A 180 19.97 -6.24 8.05
N ASP A 181 20.66 -6.85 9.00
CA ASP A 181 21.11 -8.24 8.91
C ASP A 181 19.95 -9.23 8.67
N ALA A 182 18.79 -8.98 9.29
CA ALA A 182 17.61 -9.82 9.10
C ALA A 182 16.99 -9.64 7.70
N VAL A 183 16.97 -8.41 7.18
CA VAL A 183 16.50 -8.11 5.82
C VAL A 183 17.42 -8.75 4.79
N ASP A 184 18.74 -8.62 4.95
CA ASP A 184 19.73 -9.24 4.06
C ASP A 184 19.61 -10.76 4.07
N ALA A 185 19.49 -11.37 5.24
CA ALA A 185 19.27 -12.82 5.36
C ALA A 185 17.97 -13.27 4.67
N ALA A 186 16.91 -12.48 4.74
CA ALA A 186 15.66 -12.76 4.03
C ALA A 186 15.84 -12.66 2.50
N LEU A 187 16.54 -11.62 2.02
CA LEU A 187 16.82 -11.45 0.60
C LEU A 187 17.66 -12.58 0.02
N ASP A 188 18.64 -13.07 0.76
CA ASP A 188 19.53 -14.16 0.36
C ASP A 188 18.80 -15.49 0.13
N VAL A 189 17.67 -15.72 0.82
CA VAL A 189 16.91 -16.96 0.69
C VAL A 189 15.76 -16.85 -0.32
N VAL A 190 15.34 -15.63 -0.72
CA VAL A 190 14.24 -15.42 -1.67
C VAL A 190 14.68 -15.87 -3.07
N ARG A 191 14.09 -16.97 -3.54
CA ARG A 191 14.32 -17.52 -4.90
C ARG A 191 13.10 -18.29 -5.39
N PRO A 192 12.95 -18.47 -6.70
CA PRO A 192 11.86 -19.26 -7.26
C PRO A 192 11.81 -20.68 -6.66
N GLY A 193 10.62 -21.13 -6.29
CA GLY A 193 10.38 -22.47 -5.73
C GLY A 193 10.48 -22.58 -4.21
N ILE A 194 10.90 -21.51 -3.49
CA ILE A 194 10.85 -21.50 -2.03
C ILE A 194 9.43 -21.17 -1.55
N ALA A 195 8.98 -21.84 -0.50
CA ALA A 195 7.71 -21.53 0.14
C ALA A 195 7.89 -20.37 1.15
N ALA A 196 7.01 -19.39 1.10
CA ALA A 196 6.90 -18.35 2.12
C ALA A 196 6.20 -18.94 3.37
N ARG A 197 6.98 -19.53 4.28
CA ARG A 197 6.53 -20.12 5.55
C ARG A 197 7.40 -19.63 6.69
#